data_35340de6d4ba1e821c7b40fa34a92979
#
_entry.id   35340de6d4ba1e821c7b40fa34a92979
#
_cell.length_a   1.000
_cell.length_b   1.000
_cell.length_c   1.000
_cell.angle_alpha   90.00
_cell.angle_beta   90.00
_cell.angle_gamma   90.00
#
_symmetry.space_group_name_H-M   'P 1'
#
loop_
_entity.id
_entity.type
_entity.pdbx_description
1 polymer ?
#
loop_
_entity_poly.entity_id
_entity_poly.type
_entity_poly.pdbx_seq_one_letter_code
_entity_poly.pdbx_strand_id
1 'polypeptide(L)'
;MASSTVWPGNAARTSSEAESLPVTTADIAMAFDDVRARHNALVLAIGQALYGSATVIMFTTAGLIGVQIAPSKAWATLPISAFVIGTAATTIPAAMLMRKIGRRPGFMLGAFAGTIGALIGLYAIFERSFPLFILATVLQGVYQAFAQHSRFATADMASPAYRPKAISWVMTGGVAAGLIGTTIVMLTTNLLAPVTFAGCYAAMVVICMLAVAAMSFVDIPRNENKANVAGATRPLIEIVSQPRFLVAVTAAMLSYGMMNLVMTAAPIAMIDCGFTTANAAWVIQWHVMAMYVPSFFTGRIILRFGAERVCATGLILLGCAATAGVLGISFGHFAVTLVLLGLGWNFGFIGGTTLLTECYRPAEREKVQGLNDFAVFGTVAVASLTSGKLLAWFGWGAVNTAIFPTVAVALSLILWTVFWRRPA
;
A
#
# COMPACT_ATOMS: atom_id res chain seq x y z
N MET A 1 -26.73 8.68 86.42
CA MET A 1 -27.87 8.19 85.67
C MET A 1 -27.71 8.64 84.23
N ALA A 2 -27.32 7.76 83.35
CA ALA A 2 -27.52 7.80 81.93
C ALA A 2 -26.70 6.69 81.29
N SER A 3 -27.34 5.67 80.82
CA SER A 3 -26.77 4.47 80.19
C SER A 3 -26.23 4.72 78.79
N SER A 4 -25.06 4.29 78.56
CA SER A 4 -24.44 4.22 77.24
C SER A 4 -24.72 2.87 76.60
N THR A 5 -25.48 2.83 75.50
CA THR A 5 -25.67 1.68 74.68
C THR A 5 -24.60 1.71 73.55
N VAL A 6 -23.71 0.75 73.58
CA VAL A 6 -22.68 0.48 72.50
C VAL A 6 -23.32 -0.49 71.48
N TRP A 7 -23.34 -0.11 70.21
CA TRP A 7 -23.66 -1.00 69.08
C TRP A 7 -22.40 -1.60 68.51
N PRO A 8 -22.29 -2.91 68.25
CA PRO A 8 -21.16 -3.48 67.54
C PRO A 8 -21.38 -3.38 66.00
N GLY A 9 -20.55 -2.57 65.38
CA GLY A 9 -20.48 -2.47 63.91
C GLY A 9 -19.77 -3.68 63.31
N ASN A 10 -20.51 -4.40 62.49
CA ASN A 10 -20.03 -5.56 61.74
C ASN A 10 -19.20 -5.09 60.51
N ALA A 11 -17.91 -5.24 60.61
CA ALA A 11 -17.01 -4.95 59.52
C ALA A 11 -16.70 -6.26 58.74
N ALA A 12 -17.54 -6.58 57.76
CA ALA A 12 -17.16 -7.51 56.70
C ALA A 12 -16.65 -6.70 55.49
N ARG A 13 -15.36 -6.36 55.51
CA ARG A 13 -14.66 -5.95 54.30
C ARG A 13 -14.33 -7.19 53.49
N THR A 14 -15.08 -7.41 52.43
CA THR A 14 -14.75 -8.38 51.40
C THR A 14 -13.48 -7.92 50.65
N SER A 15 -12.42 -8.62 50.90
CA SER A 15 -11.16 -8.57 50.15
C SER A 15 -11.38 -9.04 48.72
N SER A 16 -11.39 -8.12 47.76
CA SER A 16 -11.13 -8.39 46.36
C SER A 16 -10.47 -7.18 45.67
N GLU A 17 -9.46 -6.62 46.32
CA GLU A 17 -8.44 -5.92 45.59
C GLU A 17 -7.46 -7.01 45.11
N ALA A 18 -7.70 -7.53 43.90
CA ALA A 18 -6.70 -8.27 43.17
C ALA A 18 -5.57 -7.28 42.92
N GLU A 19 -4.55 -7.34 43.78
CA GLU A 19 -3.28 -6.65 43.68
C GLU A 19 -2.70 -6.99 42.29
N SER A 20 -2.84 -6.09 41.32
CA SER A 20 -2.17 -6.20 40.01
C SER A 20 -0.68 -6.12 40.29
N LEU A 21 -0.03 -7.29 40.37
CA LEU A 21 1.42 -7.39 40.44
C LEU A 21 2.03 -6.51 39.35
N PRO A 22 3.04 -5.69 39.67
CA PRO A 22 3.67 -4.86 38.65
C PRO A 22 4.28 -5.77 37.58
N VAL A 23 3.86 -5.61 36.32
CA VAL A 23 4.37 -6.33 35.15
C VAL A 23 5.87 -6.07 35.12
N THR A 24 6.67 -7.09 35.39
CA THR A 24 8.12 -6.96 35.41
C THR A 24 8.68 -6.84 33.98
N THR A 25 9.85 -6.25 33.85
CA THR A 25 10.57 -6.22 32.56
C THR A 25 10.82 -7.63 31.99
N ALA A 26 10.90 -8.65 32.86
CA ALA A 26 10.97 -10.05 32.49
C ALA A 26 9.66 -10.59 31.90
N ASP A 27 8.49 -10.18 32.45
CA ASP A 27 7.19 -10.56 31.91
C ASP A 27 6.94 -9.94 30.55
N ILE A 28 7.42 -8.70 30.34
CA ILE A 28 7.39 -8.03 29.03
C ILE A 28 8.33 -8.73 28.04
N ALA A 29 9.52 -9.17 28.48
CA ALA A 29 10.46 -9.89 27.63
C ALA A 29 9.97 -11.29 27.24
N MET A 30 9.20 -11.98 28.11
CA MET A 30 8.56 -13.27 27.78
C MET A 30 7.34 -13.13 26.84
N ALA A 31 6.78 -11.93 26.69
CA ALA A 31 5.66 -11.66 25.79
C ALA A 31 6.06 -11.54 24.32
N PHE A 32 7.35 -11.35 24.01
CA PHE A 32 7.86 -11.16 22.65
C PHE A 32 8.99 -12.15 22.33
N ASP A 33 8.81 -12.94 21.27
CA ASP A 33 9.83 -13.85 20.75
C ASP A 33 10.53 -13.18 19.55
N ASP A 34 11.62 -12.47 19.83
CA ASP A 34 12.39 -11.76 18.79
C ASP A 34 13.13 -12.71 17.84
N VAL A 35 13.38 -13.98 18.20
CA VAL A 35 13.94 -14.99 17.30
C VAL A 35 12.92 -15.35 16.23
N ARG A 36 11.69 -15.66 16.65
CA ARG A 36 10.56 -15.92 15.76
C ARG A 36 10.17 -14.67 14.95
N ALA A 37 10.23 -13.48 15.55
CA ALA A 37 10.02 -12.22 14.87
C ALA A 37 11.04 -11.98 13.75
N ARG A 38 12.32 -12.31 13.95
CA ARG A 38 13.38 -12.21 12.91
C ARG A 38 13.14 -13.19 11.77
N HIS A 39 12.81 -14.45 12.10
CA HIS A 39 12.47 -15.45 11.09
C HIS A 39 11.29 -14.97 10.23
N ASN A 40 10.19 -14.56 10.85
CA ASN A 40 9.02 -14.08 10.14
C ASN A 40 9.29 -12.80 9.33
N ALA A 41 10.11 -11.88 9.85
CA ALA A 41 10.50 -10.66 9.12
C ALA A 41 11.24 -11.01 7.81
N LEU A 42 12.13 -11.99 7.83
CA LEU A 42 12.86 -12.46 6.64
C LEU A 42 11.89 -13.15 5.65
N VAL A 43 11.07 -14.09 6.12
CA VAL A 43 10.10 -14.80 5.28
C VAL A 43 9.12 -13.82 4.63
N LEU A 44 8.61 -12.84 5.41
CA LEU A 44 7.69 -11.83 4.89
C LEU A 44 8.39 -10.82 3.97
N ALA A 45 9.69 -10.56 4.15
CA ALA A 45 10.49 -9.76 3.22
C ALA A 45 10.65 -10.47 1.86
N ILE A 46 10.92 -11.78 1.88
CA ILE A 46 10.95 -12.60 0.65
C ILE A 46 9.56 -12.60 0.00
N GLY A 47 8.50 -12.79 0.76
CA GLY A 47 7.13 -12.72 0.27
C GLY A 47 6.79 -11.37 -0.35
N GLN A 48 7.25 -10.26 0.27
CA GLN A 48 7.08 -8.91 -0.26
C GLN A 48 7.86 -8.70 -1.57
N ALA A 49 9.08 -9.27 -1.68
CA ALA A 49 9.85 -9.21 -2.91
C ALA A 49 9.16 -9.95 -4.06
N LEU A 50 8.67 -11.17 -3.80
CA LEU A 50 7.98 -11.98 -4.81
C LEU A 50 6.63 -11.35 -5.21
N TYR A 51 5.82 -10.96 -4.22
CA TYR A 51 4.55 -10.27 -4.45
C TYR A 51 4.75 -8.97 -5.22
N GLY A 52 5.67 -8.12 -4.76
CA GLY A 52 5.96 -6.84 -5.40
C GLY A 52 6.49 -7.02 -6.82
N SER A 53 7.29 -8.07 -7.10
CA SER A 53 7.74 -8.38 -8.47
C SER A 53 6.56 -8.72 -9.39
N ALA A 54 5.60 -9.53 -8.95
CA ALA A 54 4.38 -9.81 -9.72
C ALA A 54 3.59 -8.52 -9.99
N THR A 55 3.48 -7.64 -8.99
CA THR A 55 2.82 -6.34 -9.11
C THR A 55 3.54 -5.43 -10.11
N VAL A 56 4.87 -5.35 -10.07
CA VAL A 56 5.68 -4.55 -11.01
C VAL A 56 5.51 -5.08 -12.45
N ILE A 57 5.56 -6.41 -12.65
CA ILE A 57 5.30 -7.03 -13.96
C ILE A 57 3.91 -6.60 -14.46
N MET A 58 2.88 -6.71 -13.63
CA MET A 58 1.51 -6.36 -13.98
C MET A 58 1.38 -4.87 -14.34
N PHE A 59 1.89 -3.93 -13.52
CA PHE A 59 1.80 -2.50 -13.83
C PHE A 59 2.58 -2.11 -15.08
N THR A 60 3.71 -2.77 -15.36
CA THR A 60 4.52 -2.49 -16.55
C THR A 60 3.85 -2.99 -17.83
N THR A 61 3.15 -4.13 -17.78
CA THR A 61 2.69 -4.84 -18.99
C THR A 61 1.17 -4.78 -19.20
N ALA A 62 0.35 -4.65 -18.15
CA ALA A 62 -1.10 -4.80 -18.27
C ALA A 62 -1.75 -3.74 -19.17
N GLY A 63 -1.26 -2.49 -19.11
CA GLY A 63 -1.73 -1.44 -20.01
C GLY A 63 -1.33 -1.69 -21.45
N LEU A 64 -0.10 -2.20 -21.69
CA LEU A 64 0.40 -2.53 -23.02
C LEU A 64 -0.36 -3.73 -23.65
N ILE A 65 -0.63 -4.75 -22.83
CA ILE A 65 -1.48 -5.88 -23.23
C ILE A 65 -2.90 -5.36 -23.51
N GLY A 66 -3.42 -4.48 -22.66
CA GLY A 66 -4.71 -3.83 -22.87
C GLY A 66 -4.81 -3.11 -24.21
N VAL A 67 -3.76 -2.40 -24.65
CA VAL A 67 -3.71 -1.78 -26.00
C VAL A 67 -3.84 -2.82 -27.10
N GLN A 68 -3.32 -4.05 -26.91
CA GLN A 68 -3.32 -5.10 -27.94
C GLN A 68 -4.64 -5.86 -28.03
N ILE A 69 -5.37 -6.03 -26.90
CA ILE A 69 -6.54 -6.93 -26.82
C ILE A 69 -7.84 -6.23 -26.41
N ALA A 70 -7.80 -4.97 -25.97
CA ALA A 70 -9.01 -4.22 -25.61
C ALA A 70 -9.81 -3.78 -26.87
N PRO A 71 -11.14 -3.62 -26.77
CA PRO A 71 -11.98 -3.14 -27.88
C PRO A 71 -11.59 -1.75 -28.38
N SER A 72 -11.01 -0.90 -27.52
CA SER A 72 -10.49 0.41 -27.88
C SER A 72 -9.35 0.83 -26.94
N LYS A 73 -8.49 1.76 -27.36
CA LYS A 73 -7.37 2.28 -26.58
C LYS A 73 -7.79 2.93 -25.25
N ALA A 74 -9.01 3.50 -25.20
CA ALA A 74 -9.57 4.09 -23.99
C ALA A 74 -9.79 3.07 -22.85
N TRP A 75 -9.91 1.78 -23.17
CA TRP A 75 -10.07 0.68 -22.22
C TRP A 75 -8.75 -0.02 -21.86
N ALA A 76 -7.64 0.39 -22.47
CA ALA A 76 -6.33 -0.26 -22.28
C ALA A 76 -5.90 -0.35 -20.80
N THR A 77 -6.28 0.62 -19.97
CA THR A 77 -5.93 0.65 -18.54
C THR A 77 -6.95 -0.02 -17.63
N LEU A 78 -8.07 -0.51 -18.17
CA LEU A 78 -9.13 -1.19 -17.39
C LEU A 78 -8.58 -2.40 -16.59
N PRO A 79 -7.64 -3.22 -17.08
CA PRO A 79 -7.04 -4.29 -16.30
C PRO A 79 -6.36 -3.80 -15.02
N ILE A 80 -5.66 -2.65 -15.06
CA ILE A 80 -5.04 -2.04 -13.88
C ILE A 80 -6.11 -1.57 -12.89
N SER A 81 -7.18 -0.97 -13.39
CA SER A 81 -8.32 -0.55 -12.56
C SER A 81 -9.02 -1.74 -11.91
N ALA A 82 -9.18 -2.85 -12.64
CA ALA A 82 -9.74 -4.10 -12.14
C ALA A 82 -8.89 -4.69 -11.00
N PHE A 83 -7.56 -4.63 -11.11
CA PHE A 83 -6.63 -4.97 -10.03
C PHE A 83 -6.88 -4.12 -8.77
N VAL A 84 -7.00 -2.79 -8.91
CA VAL A 84 -7.23 -1.89 -7.78
C VAL A 84 -8.59 -2.15 -7.14
N ILE A 85 -9.64 -2.34 -7.95
CA ILE A 85 -10.98 -2.67 -7.46
C ILE A 85 -10.97 -4.03 -6.74
N GLY A 86 -10.32 -5.04 -7.31
CA GLY A 86 -10.14 -6.35 -6.69
C GLY A 86 -9.43 -6.25 -5.33
N THR A 87 -8.40 -5.40 -5.23
CA THR A 87 -7.70 -5.12 -3.97
C THR A 87 -8.65 -4.49 -2.94
N ALA A 88 -9.32 -3.40 -3.30
CA ALA A 88 -10.23 -2.68 -2.42
C ALA A 88 -11.37 -3.57 -1.91
N ALA A 89 -12.02 -4.31 -2.81
CA ALA A 89 -13.13 -5.21 -2.47
C ALA A 89 -12.70 -6.37 -1.56
N THR A 90 -11.44 -6.82 -1.66
CA THR A 90 -10.94 -7.99 -0.92
C THR A 90 -10.26 -7.62 0.39
N THR A 91 -9.82 -6.39 0.61
CA THR A 91 -9.03 -6.00 1.80
C THR A 91 -9.73 -6.34 3.11
N ILE A 92 -11.01 -6.00 3.28
CA ILE A 92 -11.78 -6.33 4.49
C ILE A 92 -12.07 -7.83 4.59
N PRO A 93 -12.59 -8.51 3.54
CA PRO A 93 -12.77 -9.97 3.56
C PRO A 93 -11.49 -10.73 3.86
N ALA A 94 -10.34 -10.32 3.32
CA ALA A 94 -9.04 -10.93 3.60
C ALA A 94 -8.67 -10.83 5.09
N ALA A 95 -8.82 -9.64 5.70
CA ALA A 95 -8.58 -9.44 7.12
C ALA A 95 -9.47 -10.34 7.99
N MET A 96 -10.78 -10.40 7.68
CA MET A 96 -11.74 -11.26 8.38
C MET A 96 -11.40 -12.74 8.23
N LEU A 97 -11.03 -13.18 7.02
CA LEU A 97 -10.66 -14.57 6.76
C LEU A 97 -9.38 -14.92 7.51
N MET A 98 -8.34 -14.08 7.46
CA MET A 98 -7.08 -14.29 8.19
C MET A 98 -7.27 -14.34 9.71
N ARG A 99 -8.25 -13.65 10.27
CA ARG A 99 -8.64 -13.81 11.69
C ARG A 99 -9.19 -15.21 11.98
N LYS A 100 -9.98 -15.79 11.05
CA LYS A 100 -10.61 -17.11 11.21
C LYS A 100 -9.64 -18.27 10.99
N ILE A 101 -8.87 -18.24 9.91
CA ILE A 101 -8.00 -19.35 9.50
C ILE A 101 -6.54 -19.20 9.95
N GLY A 102 -6.15 -18.01 10.41
CA GLY A 102 -4.76 -17.65 10.75
C GLY A 102 -4.04 -16.94 9.60
N ARG A 103 -2.92 -16.29 9.92
CA ARG A 103 -2.15 -15.49 8.97
C ARG A 103 -1.41 -16.31 7.91
N ARG A 104 -0.78 -17.43 8.32
CA ARG A 104 -0.04 -18.33 7.40
C ARG A 104 -0.94 -18.86 6.27
N PRO A 105 -2.06 -19.55 6.53
CA PRO A 105 -2.94 -20.03 5.46
C PRO A 105 -3.56 -18.86 4.68
N GLY A 106 -3.81 -17.71 5.30
CA GLY A 106 -4.28 -16.51 4.61
C GLY A 106 -3.30 -16.01 3.56
N PHE A 107 -2.00 -15.85 3.91
CA PHE A 107 -0.98 -15.45 2.94
C PHE A 107 -0.80 -16.47 1.81
N MET A 108 -0.84 -17.77 2.13
CA MET A 108 -0.78 -18.83 1.12
C MET A 108 -1.98 -18.77 0.16
N LEU A 109 -3.19 -18.53 0.68
CA LEU A 109 -4.41 -18.40 -0.12
C LEU A 109 -4.33 -17.19 -1.06
N GLY A 110 -3.84 -16.06 -0.57
CA GLY A 110 -3.60 -14.87 -1.40
C GLY A 110 -2.61 -15.15 -2.53
N ALA A 111 -1.46 -15.76 -2.23
CA ALA A 111 -0.47 -16.12 -3.23
C ALA A 111 -0.99 -17.17 -4.24
N PHE A 112 -1.83 -18.11 -3.79
CA PHE A 112 -2.50 -19.08 -4.65
C PHE A 112 -3.50 -18.40 -5.60
N ALA A 113 -4.28 -17.44 -5.10
CA ALA A 113 -5.14 -16.61 -5.96
C ALA A 113 -4.32 -15.85 -7.01
N GLY A 114 -3.14 -15.32 -6.63
CA GLY A 114 -2.18 -14.73 -7.56
C GLY A 114 -1.68 -15.71 -8.62
N THR A 115 -1.39 -16.97 -8.24
CA THR A 115 -0.99 -18.03 -9.18
C THR A 115 -2.10 -18.31 -10.20
N ILE A 116 -3.34 -18.47 -9.74
CA ILE A 116 -4.50 -18.66 -10.64
C ILE A 116 -4.67 -17.46 -11.56
N GLY A 117 -4.57 -16.23 -11.01
CA GLY A 117 -4.65 -15.00 -11.79
C GLY A 117 -3.56 -14.93 -12.87
N ALA A 118 -2.32 -15.31 -12.54
CA ALA A 118 -1.23 -15.34 -13.52
C ALA A 118 -1.45 -16.39 -14.62
N LEU A 119 -1.96 -17.58 -14.28
CA LEU A 119 -2.32 -18.62 -15.25
C LEU A 119 -3.46 -18.18 -16.18
N ILE A 120 -4.53 -17.60 -15.62
CA ILE A 120 -5.63 -17.06 -16.43
C ILE A 120 -5.12 -15.91 -17.31
N GLY A 121 -4.22 -15.06 -16.80
CA GLY A 121 -3.63 -13.96 -17.58
C GLY A 121 -2.77 -14.47 -18.73
N LEU A 122 -1.95 -15.49 -18.48
CA LEU A 122 -1.17 -16.17 -19.51
C LEU A 122 -2.09 -16.74 -20.62
N TYR A 123 -3.13 -17.48 -20.23
CA TYR A 123 -4.11 -18.04 -21.16
C TYR A 123 -4.86 -16.92 -21.92
N ALA A 124 -5.28 -15.86 -21.23
CA ALA A 124 -5.99 -14.74 -21.82
C ALA A 124 -5.15 -14.00 -22.89
N ILE A 125 -3.82 -13.95 -22.74
CA ILE A 125 -2.91 -13.35 -23.70
C ILE A 125 -2.84 -14.21 -24.97
N PHE A 126 -2.75 -15.53 -24.83
CA PHE A 126 -2.79 -16.45 -25.99
C PHE A 126 -4.12 -16.37 -26.75
N GLU A 127 -5.25 -16.40 -26.04
CA GLU A 127 -6.59 -16.33 -26.63
C GLU A 127 -7.02 -14.90 -27.02
N ARG A 128 -6.17 -13.88 -26.75
CA ARG A 128 -6.47 -12.46 -26.96
C ARG A 128 -7.81 -12.04 -26.33
N SER A 129 -8.14 -12.64 -25.18
CA SER A 129 -9.41 -12.44 -24.49
C SER A 129 -9.31 -11.33 -23.43
N PHE A 130 -9.83 -10.16 -23.75
CA PHE A 130 -9.84 -9.02 -22.82
C PHE A 130 -10.64 -9.29 -21.53
N PRO A 131 -11.84 -9.93 -21.54
CA PRO A 131 -12.57 -10.24 -20.31
C PRO A 131 -11.82 -11.19 -19.38
N LEU A 132 -11.15 -12.22 -19.92
CA LEU A 132 -10.33 -13.13 -19.12
C LEU A 132 -9.11 -12.41 -18.53
N PHE A 133 -8.53 -11.49 -19.27
CA PHE A 133 -7.41 -10.69 -18.78
C PHE A 133 -7.82 -9.77 -17.63
N ILE A 134 -9.02 -9.17 -17.68
CA ILE A 134 -9.60 -8.41 -16.57
C ILE A 134 -9.77 -9.31 -15.34
N LEU A 135 -10.34 -10.52 -15.50
CA LEU A 135 -10.50 -11.48 -14.41
C LEU A 135 -9.14 -11.84 -13.78
N ALA A 136 -8.12 -12.05 -14.60
CA ALA A 136 -6.75 -12.31 -14.15
C ALA A 136 -6.23 -11.19 -13.24
N THR A 137 -6.42 -9.94 -13.65
CA THR A 137 -5.95 -8.78 -12.86
C THR A 137 -6.76 -8.56 -11.59
N VAL A 138 -8.07 -8.88 -11.57
CA VAL A 138 -8.87 -8.91 -10.32
C VAL A 138 -8.26 -9.91 -9.33
N LEU A 139 -7.88 -11.11 -9.76
CA LEU A 139 -7.25 -12.11 -8.89
C LEU A 139 -5.86 -11.68 -8.40
N GLN A 140 -5.10 -10.95 -9.21
CA GLN A 140 -3.88 -10.30 -8.75
C GLN A 140 -4.18 -9.24 -7.67
N GLY A 141 -5.31 -8.52 -7.80
CA GLY A 141 -5.81 -7.60 -6.77
C GLY A 141 -6.19 -8.31 -5.47
N VAL A 142 -6.79 -9.50 -5.55
CA VAL A 142 -7.03 -10.36 -4.38
C VAL A 142 -5.71 -10.70 -3.68
N TYR A 143 -4.69 -11.12 -4.43
CA TYR A 143 -3.35 -11.38 -3.88
C TYR A 143 -2.78 -10.14 -3.19
N GLN A 144 -2.90 -8.96 -3.81
CA GLN A 144 -2.51 -7.67 -3.22
C GLN A 144 -3.14 -7.46 -1.84
N ALA A 145 -4.44 -7.68 -1.73
CA ALA A 145 -5.18 -7.45 -0.49
C ALA A 145 -4.64 -8.30 0.67
N PHE A 146 -4.32 -9.58 0.44
CA PHE A 146 -3.69 -10.42 1.45
C PHE A 146 -2.26 -9.97 1.77
N ALA A 147 -1.46 -9.66 0.76
CA ALA A 147 -0.06 -9.27 0.91
C ALA A 147 0.12 -7.97 1.73
N GLN A 148 -0.81 -7.03 1.65
CA GLN A 148 -0.75 -5.78 2.43
C GLN A 148 -0.75 -6.01 3.95
N HIS A 149 -1.30 -7.11 4.44
CA HIS A 149 -1.29 -7.46 5.86
C HIS A 149 0.08 -7.92 6.39
N SER A 150 1.06 -8.18 5.51
CA SER A 150 2.41 -8.63 5.90
C SER A 150 3.13 -7.64 6.82
N ARG A 151 2.99 -6.34 6.57
CA ARG A 151 3.60 -5.27 7.38
C ARG A 151 3.10 -5.28 8.82
N PHE A 152 1.81 -5.45 8.99
CA PHE A 152 1.18 -5.51 10.31
C PHE A 152 1.53 -6.81 11.04
N ALA A 153 1.60 -7.93 10.29
CA ALA A 153 1.97 -9.23 10.81
C ALA A 153 3.34 -9.19 11.49
N THR A 154 4.32 -8.57 10.85
CA THR A 154 5.69 -8.43 11.37
C THR A 154 5.75 -7.53 12.60
N ALA A 155 5.04 -6.40 12.58
CA ALA A 155 5.02 -5.42 13.66
C ALA A 155 4.37 -5.96 14.94
N ASP A 156 3.36 -6.83 14.81
CA ASP A 156 2.59 -7.37 15.93
C ASP A 156 3.36 -8.38 16.78
N MET A 157 4.40 -9.02 16.24
CA MET A 157 5.18 -10.05 16.91
C MET A 157 6.50 -9.54 17.50
N ALA A 158 7.00 -8.45 16.97
CA ALA A 158 8.28 -7.88 17.37
C ALA A 158 8.16 -7.09 18.68
N SER A 159 9.18 -7.21 19.55
CA SER A 159 9.33 -6.33 20.71
C SER A 159 9.32 -4.85 20.28
N PRO A 160 8.93 -3.92 21.15
CA PRO A 160 8.97 -2.49 20.82
C PRO A 160 10.34 -2.03 20.29
N ALA A 161 11.44 -2.62 20.80
CA ALA A 161 12.80 -2.32 20.38
C ALA A 161 13.12 -2.89 18.97
N TYR A 162 12.61 -4.07 18.63
CA TYR A 162 12.89 -4.74 17.35
C TYR A 162 11.88 -4.37 16.23
N ARG A 163 10.69 -3.92 16.57
CA ARG A 163 9.59 -3.58 15.64
C ARG A 163 10.00 -2.69 14.45
N PRO A 164 10.75 -1.57 14.65
CA PRO A 164 11.18 -0.74 13.53
C PRO A 164 12.09 -1.49 12.56
N LYS A 165 12.98 -2.36 13.10
CA LYS A 165 13.90 -3.17 12.29
C LYS A 165 13.15 -4.24 11.49
N ALA A 166 12.16 -4.89 12.09
CA ALA A 166 11.33 -5.89 11.44
C ALA A 166 10.53 -5.29 10.26
N ILE A 167 9.94 -4.10 10.43
CA ILE A 167 9.26 -3.38 9.35
C ILE A 167 10.25 -3.02 8.22
N SER A 168 11.46 -2.56 8.56
CA SER A 168 12.49 -2.23 7.57
C SER A 168 12.88 -3.42 6.70
N TRP A 169 12.95 -4.63 7.27
CA TRP A 169 13.20 -5.86 6.50
C TRP A 169 12.12 -6.10 5.44
N VAL A 170 10.84 -5.96 5.79
CA VAL A 170 9.74 -6.12 4.82
C VAL A 170 9.82 -5.05 3.72
N MET A 171 10.17 -3.81 4.07
CA MET A 171 10.33 -2.72 3.10
C MET A 171 11.48 -2.98 2.12
N THR A 172 12.57 -3.65 2.58
CA THR A 172 13.68 -4.09 1.69
C THR A 172 13.17 -5.03 0.60
N GLY A 173 12.18 -5.88 0.89
CA GLY A 173 11.51 -6.71 -0.10
C GLY A 173 10.86 -5.89 -1.22
N GLY A 174 10.30 -4.72 -0.91
CA GLY A 174 9.75 -3.79 -1.91
C GLY A 174 10.81 -3.23 -2.86
N VAL A 175 12.01 -2.92 -2.34
CA VAL A 175 13.15 -2.49 -3.18
C VAL A 175 13.59 -3.63 -4.11
N ALA A 176 13.74 -4.84 -3.57
CA ALA A 176 14.08 -6.02 -4.36
C ALA A 176 13.04 -6.30 -5.45
N ALA A 177 11.75 -6.09 -5.15
CA ALA A 177 10.66 -6.26 -6.10
C ALA A 177 10.80 -5.36 -7.34
N GLY A 178 11.19 -4.10 -7.14
CA GLY A 178 11.43 -3.15 -8.25
C GLY A 178 12.55 -3.60 -9.18
N LEU A 179 13.63 -4.18 -8.64
CA LEU A 179 14.74 -4.70 -9.43
C LEU A 179 14.35 -6.02 -10.14
N ILE A 180 13.82 -6.98 -9.39
CA ILE A 180 13.49 -8.31 -9.90
C ILE A 180 12.36 -8.22 -10.94
N GLY A 181 11.25 -7.53 -10.61
CA GLY A 181 10.08 -7.47 -11.47
C GLY A 181 10.37 -6.83 -12.84
N THR A 182 11.08 -5.70 -12.85
CA THR A 182 11.44 -5.01 -14.10
C THR A 182 12.46 -5.79 -14.92
N THR A 183 13.45 -6.42 -14.27
CA THR A 183 14.43 -7.27 -14.96
C THR A 183 13.73 -8.46 -15.64
N ILE A 184 12.76 -9.08 -14.95
CA ILE A 184 11.95 -10.16 -15.54
C ILE A 184 11.18 -9.65 -16.76
N VAL A 185 10.55 -8.48 -16.70
CA VAL A 185 9.88 -7.91 -17.89
C VAL A 185 10.86 -7.76 -19.04
N MET A 186 12.05 -7.16 -18.80
CA MET A 186 13.07 -6.96 -19.86
C MET A 186 13.49 -8.28 -20.51
N LEU A 187 13.66 -9.34 -19.72
CA LEU A 187 14.16 -10.64 -20.21
C LEU A 187 13.07 -11.49 -20.84
N THR A 188 11.81 -11.35 -20.41
CA THR A 188 10.74 -12.32 -20.74
C THR A 188 9.66 -11.77 -21.68
N THR A 189 9.69 -10.47 -22.03
CA THR A 189 8.71 -9.85 -22.93
C THR A 189 8.50 -10.64 -24.23
N ASN A 190 9.58 -11.11 -24.86
CA ASN A 190 9.56 -11.83 -26.13
C ASN A 190 9.95 -13.32 -25.99
N LEU A 191 10.02 -13.85 -24.75
CA LEU A 191 10.46 -15.22 -24.48
C LEU A 191 9.56 -16.28 -25.16
N LEU A 192 8.28 -15.98 -25.29
CA LEU A 192 7.29 -16.85 -25.95
C LEU A 192 6.80 -16.23 -27.28
N ALA A 193 7.73 -15.66 -28.07
CA ALA A 193 7.38 -15.13 -29.38
C ALA A 193 6.67 -16.21 -30.25
N PRO A 194 5.67 -15.85 -31.06
CA PRO A 194 5.31 -14.48 -31.44
C PRO A 194 4.35 -13.76 -30.44
N VAL A 195 3.97 -14.39 -29.33
CA VAL A 195 3.00 -13.83 -28.37
C VAL A 195 3.73 -12.97 -27.35
N THR A 196 3.77 -11.67 -27.61
CA THR A 196 4.43 -10.68 -26.74
C THR A 196 3.79 -10.67 -25.34
N PHE A 197 4.60 -10.53 -24.28
CA PHE A 197 4.26 -10.52 -22.86
C PHE A 197 3.79 -11.86 -22.28
N ALA A 198 3.52 -12.91 -23.05
CA ALA A 198 3.17 -14.22 -22.54
C ALA A 198 4.27 -14.77 -21.60
N GLY A 199 5.55 -14.57 -21.95
CA GLY A 199 6.69 -14.93 -21.10
C GLY A 199 6.68 -14.21 -19.74
N CYS A 200 6.25 -12.95 -19.68
CA CYS A 200 6.12 -12.20 -18.43
C CYS A 200 5.10 -12.84 -17.48
N TYR A 201 3.96 -13.28 -18.01
CA TYR A 201 2.93 -13.95 -17.21
C TYR A 201 3.30 -15.38 -16.84
N ALA A 202 4.03 -16.11 -17.70
CA ALA A 202 4.63 -17.40 -17.34
C ALA A 202 5.62 -17.26 -16.17
N ALA A 203 6.49 -16.25 -16.21
CA ALA A 203 7.39 -15.93 -15.10
C ALA A 203 6.61 -15.51 -13.83
N MET A 204 5.50 -14.77 -13.97
CA MET A 204 4.64 -14.38 -12.87
C MET A 204 4.00 -15.61 -12.19
N VAL A 205 3.61 -16.65 -12.95
CA VAL A 205 3.14 -17.93 -12.38
C VAL A 205 4.20 -18.52 -11.46
N VAL A 206 5.45 -18.60 -11.93
CA VAL A 206 6.58 -19.15 -11.14
C VAL A 206 6.78 -18.30 -9.87
N ILE A 207 6.78 -16.98 -9.98
CA ILE A 207 6.93 -16.06 -8.84
C ILE A 207 5.82 -16.28 -7.80
N CYS A 208 4.57 -16.39 -8.24
CA CYS A 208 3.44 -16.60 -7.34
C CYS A 208 3.50 -17.99 -6.68
N MET A 209 3.92 -19.03 -7.38
CA MET A 209 4.16 -20.36 -6.80
C MET A 209 5.28 -20.33 -5.75
N LEU A 210 6.39 -19.65 -6.03
CA LEU A 210 7.46 -19.44 -5.06
C LEU A 210 6.95 -18.64 -3.83
N ALA A 211 6.03 -17.70 -4.03
CA ALA A 211 5.40 -16.98 -2.93
C ALA A 211 4.52 -17.90 -2.07
N VAL A 212 3.74 -18.82 -2.66
CA VAL A 212 3.00 -19.85 -1.91
C VAL A 212 3.97 -20.68 -1.05
N ALA A 213 5.07 -21.13 -1.66
CA ALA A 213 6.10 -21.90 -0.95
C ALA A 213 6.76 -21.08 0.17
N ALA A 214 7.15 -19.84 -0.09
CA ALA A 214 7.74 -18.95 0.91
C ALA A 214 6.78 -18.69 2.08
N MET A 215 5.49 -18.43 1.81
CA MET A 215 4.49 -18.18 2.84
C MET A 215 4.18 -19.42 3.70
N SER A 216 4.50 -20.63 3.25
CA SER A 216 4.39 -21.83 4.05
C SER A 216 5.37 -21.88 5.25
N PHE A 217 6.44 -21.09 5.22
CA PHE A 217 7.41 -20.95 6.31
C PHE A 217 7.04 -19.88 7.34
N VAL A 218 5.93 -19.15 7.15
CA VAL A 218 5.45 -18.18 8.14
C VAL A 218 5.02 -18.90 9.41
N ASP A 219 5.60 -18.51 10.54
CA ASP A 219 5.31 -19.06 11.87
C ASP A 219 4.72 -17.97 12.78
N ILE A 220 3.45 -17.67 12.58
CA ILE A 220 2.70 -16.70 13.37
C ILE A 220 1.63 -17.41 14.16
N PRO A 221 1.73 -17.46 15.53
CA PRO A 221 0.72 -18.06 16.38
C PRO A 221 -0.63 -17.41 16.18
N ARG A 222 -1.68 -18.22 16.24
CA ARG A 222 -3.05 -17.73 16.25
C ARG A 222 -3.33 -17.09 17.61
N ASN A 223 -3.25 -15.76 17.69
CA ASN A 223 -3.61 -15.04 18.93
C ASN A 223 -5.12 -15.01 19.08
N GLU A 224 -5.67 -15.92 19.86
CA GLU A 224 -7.10 -15.93 20.23
C GLU A 224 -7.48 -14.79 21.18
N ASN A 225 -6.51 -14.17 21.84
CA ASN A 225 -6.72 -13.21 22.95
C ASN A 225 -6.57 -11.72 22.59
N LYS A 226 -6.51 -11.30 21.32
CA LYS A 226 -6.70 -9.88 20.99
C LYS A 226 -8.18 -9.50 20.99
N ALA A 227 -8.89 -9.90 22.07
CA ALA A 227 -10.19 -9.37 22.40
C ALA A 227 -10.00 -7.94 22.94
N ASN A 228 -10.63 -6.99 22.26
CA ASN A 228 -11.07 -5.72 22.81
C ASN A 228 -10.01 -4.92 23.61
N VAL A 229 -9.32 -4.03 22.94
CA VAL A 229 -8.87 -2.81 23.61
C VAL A 229 -10.18 -2.08 24.03
N ALA A 230 -10.65 -2.40 25.22
CA ALA A 230 -11.85 -1.80 25.79
C ALA A 230 -11.57 -0.31 26.04
N GLY A 231 -12.14 0.54 25.21
CA GLY A 231 -12.12 1.99 25.36
C GLY A 231 -13.34 2.58 24.68
N ALA A 232 -13.94 3.61 25.29
CA ALA A 232 -15.04 4.34 24.66
C ALA A 232 -14.56 4.93 23.32
N THR A 233 -15.18 4.49 22.22
CA THR A 233 -14.91 4.99 20.88
C THR A 233 -15.77 6.22 20.60
N ARG A 234 -15.16 7.28 20.06
CA ARG A 234 -15.90 8.46 19.59
C ARG A 234 -16.75 8.12 18.37
N PRO A 235 -17.86 8.83 18.14
CA PRO A 235 -18.56 8.78 16.85
C PRO A 235 -17.59 9.10 15.69
N LEU A 236 -17.74 8.40 14.58
CA LEU A 236 -16.86 8.59 13.42
C LEU A 236 -16.89 10.04 12.92
N ILE A 237 -18.07 10.68 12.98
CA ILE A 237 -18.26 12.07 12.54
C ILE A 237 -17.37 13.06 13.32
N GLU A 238 -17.16 12.83 14.62
CA GLU A 238 -16.28 13.67 15.45
C GLU A 238 -14.82 13.55 15.01
N ILE A 239 -14.42 12.36 14.56
CA ILE A 239 -13.04 12.11 14.10
C ILE A 239 -12.82 12.71 12.72
N VAL A 240 -13.76 12.52 11.79
CA VAL A 240 -13.62 13.00 10.41
C VAL A 240 -13.76 14.52 10.28
N SER A 241 -14.43 15.18 11.23
CA SER A 241 -14.56 16.65 11.26
C SER A 241 -13.30 17.36 11.76
N GLN A 242 -12.29 16.64 12.25
CA GLN A 242 -11.03 17.23 12.66
C GLN A 242 -10.30 17.80 11.41
N PRO A 243 -9.84 19.07 11.40
CA PRO A 243 -9.08 19.63 10.28
C PRO A 243 -7.84 18.80 9.94
N ARG A 244 -7.18 18.24 10.97
CA ARG A 244 -5.99 17.39 10.80
C ARG A 244 -6.32 16.07 10.10
N PHE A 245 -7.50 15.48 10.36
CA PHE A 245 -7.97 14.29 9.66
C PHE A 245 -8.19 14.58 8.18
N LEU A 246 -8.85 15.71 7.85
CA LEU A 246 -9.08 16.12 6.45
C LEU A 246 -7.77 16.28 5.69
N VAL A 247 -6.77 16.94 6.28
CA VAL A 247 -5.43 17.06 5.67
C VAL A 247 -4.79 15.70 5.47
N ALA A 248 -4.79 14.85 6.49
CA ALA A 248 -4.16 13.54 6.46
C ALA A 248 -4.72 12.65 5.33
N VAL A 249 -6.06 12.53 5.29
CA VAL A 249 -6.74 11.68 4.30
C VAL A 249 -6.61 12.27 2.89
N THR A 250 -6.84 13.58 2.72
CA THR A 250 -6.71 14.24 1.41
C THR A 250 -5.30 14.11 0.85
N ALA A 251 -4.28 14.32 1.67
CA ALA A 251 -2.89 14.17 1.23
C ALA A 251 -2.56 12.73 0.83
N ALA A 252 -3.00 11.74 1.61
CA ALA A 252 -2.79 10.32 1.29
C ALA A 252 -3.53 9.94 -0.01
N MET A 253 -4.81 10.31 -0.15
CA MET A 253 -5.63 10.06 -1.34
C MET A 253 -5.02 10.65 -2.60
N LEU A 254 -4.70 11.95 -2.56
CA LEU A 254 -4.23 12.67 -3.74
C LEU A 254 -2.81 12.25 -4.11
N SER A 255 -1.93 12.04 -3.14
CA SER A 255 -0.58 11.54 -3.42
C SER A 255 -0.62 10.17 -4.10
N TYR A 256 -1.45 9.25 -3.63
CA TYR A 256 -1.54 7.92 -4.22
C TYR A 256 -2.32 7.94 -5.55
N GLY A 257 -3.44 8.66 -5.59
CA GLY A 257 -4.26 8.76 -6.79
C GLY A 257 -3.50 9.36 -7.96
N MET A 258 -2.79 10.47 -7.74
CA MET A 258 -2.02 11.14 -8.80
C MET A 258 -0.80 10.33 -9.23
N MET A 259 -0.12 9.69 -8.29
CA MET A 259 0.95 8.75 -8.62
C MET A 259 0.41 7.63 -9.52
N ASN A 260 -0.71 7.00 -9.16
CA ASN A 260 -1.29 5.93 -9.95
C ASN A 260 -1.80 6.41 -11.33
N LEU A 261 -2.38 7.61 -11.42
CA LEU A 261 -2.83 8.23 -12.67
C LEU A 261 -1.70 8.26 -13.70
N VAL A 262 -0.55 8.79 -13.32
CA VAL A 262 0.59 8.98 -14.23
C VAL A 262 1.32 7.66 -14.48
N MET A 263 1.58 6.86 -13.44
CA MET A 263 2.26 5.56 -13.56
C MET A 263 1.49 4.60 -14.48
N THR A 264 0.14 4.63 -14.44
CA THR A 264 -0.71 3.79 -15.31
C THR A 264 -0.59 4.19 -16.78
N ALA A 265 -0.52 5.48 -17.09
CA ALA A 265 -0.40 6.00 -18.45
C ALA A 265 1.02 5.89 -19.03
N ALA A 266 2.05 5.97 -18.19
CA ALA A 266 3.43 6.16 -18.60
C ALA A 266 3.95 5.06 -19.55
N PRO A 267 3.78 3.74 -19.32
CA PRO A 267 4.25 2.72 -20.25
C PRO A 267 3.62 2.85 -21.64
N ILE A 268 2.32 3.16 -21.70
CA ILE A 268 1.59 3.33 -22.95
C ILE A 268 2.11 4.57 -23.69
N ALA A 269 2.22 5.70 -22.96
CA ALA A 269 2.72 6.95 -23.54
C ALA A 269 4.16 6.81 -24.06
N MET A 270 5.03 6.06 -23.36
CA MET A 270 6.40 5.80 -23.82
C MET A 270 6.42 4.98 -25.11
N ILE A 271 5.61 3.93 -25.22
CA ILE A 271 5.51 3.14 -26.45
C ILE A 271 4.95 3.99 -27.60
N ASP A 272 3.93 4.83 -27.34
CA ASP A 272 3.39 5.75 -28.34
C ASP A 272 4.42 6.79 -28.82
N CYS A 273 5.39 7.16 -27.98
CA CYS A 273 6.53 8.00 -28.33
C CYS A 273 7.70 7.24 -28.99
N GLY A 274 7.55 5.95 -29.30
CA GLY A 274 8.56 5.13 -29.99
C GLY A 274 9.62 4.49 -29.10
N PHE A 275 9.47 4.55 -27.78
CA PHE A 275 10.36 3.88 -26.85
C PHE A 275 10.04 2.37 -26.75
N THR A 276 11.04 1.57 -26.37
CA THR A 276 10.87 0.13 -26.21
C THR A 276 10.23 -0.21 -24.85
N THR A 277 9.69 -1.43 -24.73
CA THR A 277 9.22 -1.97 -23.45
C THR A 277 10.34 -2.00 -22.40
N ALA A 278 11.58 -2.26 -22.81
CA ALA A 278 12.74 -2.22 -21.91
C ALA A 278 12.99 -0.81 -21.37
N ASN A 279 12.83 0.24 -22.20
CA ASN A 279 12.91 1.62 -21.74
C ASN A 279 11.82 1.95 -20.71
N ALA A 280 10.58 1.53 -20.96
CA ALA A 280 9.48 1.72 -20.04
C ALA A 280 9.72 0.96 -18.71
N ALA A 281 10.18 -0.29 -18.77
CA ALA A 281 10.52 -1.08 -17.59
C ALA A 281 11.64 -0.43 -16.76
N TRP A 282 12.67 0.11 -17.42
CA TRP A 282 13.76 0.83 -16.76
C TRP A 282 13.27 2.08 -16.00
N VAL A 283 12.41 2.88 -16.64
CA VAL A 283 11.84 4.08 -15.99
C VAL A 283 10.95 3.70 -14.80
N ILE A 284 10.14 2.63 -14.93
CA ILE A 284 9.33 2.10 -13.82
C ILE A 284 10.22 1.57 -12.69
N GLN A 285 11.34 0.93 -13.01
CA GLN A 285 12.30 0.46 -11.99
C GLN A 285 12.75 1.61 -11.09
N TRP A 286 13.18 2.72 -11.68
CA TRP A 286 13.62 3.89 -10.92
C TRP A 286 12.49 4.58 -10.18
N HIS A 287 11.28 4.57 -10.73
CA HIS A 287 10.09 5.02 -10.03
C HIS A 287 9.86 4.20 -8.76
N VAL A 288 9.87 2.86 -8.86
CA VAL A 288 9.69 1.96 -7.71
C VAL A 288 10.82 2.13 -6.69
N MET A 289 12.07 2.32 -7.15
CA MET A 289 13.17 2.66 -6.25
C MET A 289 12.89 3.97 -5.50
N ALA A 290 12.43 5.00 -6.20
CA ALA A 290 12.08 6.29 -5.60
C ALA A 290 10.88 6.20 -4.63
N MET A 291 9.98 5.23 -4.81
CA MET A 291 8.89 4.96 -3.86
C MET A 291 9.40 4.31 -2.56
N TYR A 292 10.28 3.32 -2.65
CA TYR A 292 10.60 2.47 -1.49
C TYR A 292 11.92 2.82 -0.79
N VAL A 293 12.97 3.21 -1.51
CA VAL A 293 14.28 3.53 -0.91
C VAL A 293 14.20 4.65 0.11
N PRO A 294 13.47 5.77 -0.13
CA PRO A 294 13.36 6.83 0.87
C PRO A 294 12.68 6.39 2.15
N SER A 295 11.84 5.34 2.13
CA SER A 295 11.13 4.86 3.31
C SER A 295 12.05 4.46 4.46
N PHE A 296 13.33 4.10 4.18
CA PHE A 296 14.33 3.80 5.22
C PHE A 296 14.69 5.01 6.08
N PHE A 297 14.51 6.21 5.57
CA PHE A 297 14.85 7.45 6.27
C PHE A 297 13.69 8.45 6.37
N THR A 298 12.60 8.28 5.64
CA THR A 298 11.42 9.16 5.71
C THR A 298 10.89 9.29 7.14
N GLY A 299 10.88 8.22 7.92
CA GLY A 299 10.50 8.26 9.33
C GLY A 299 11.37 9.21 10.17
N ARG A 300 12.70 9.23 9.95
CA ARG A 300 13.61 10.16 10.64
C ARG A 300 13.39 11.60 10.18
N ILE A 301 13.10 11.81 8.90
CA ILE A 301 12.77 13.12 8.34
C ILE A 301 11.49 13.66 8.99
N ILE A 302 10.45 12.81 9.14
CA ILE A 302 9.20 13.16 9.82
C ILE A 302 9.44 13.54 11.28
N LEU A 303 10.25 12.78 12.01
CA LEU A 303 10.58 13.09 13.40
C LEU A 303 11.32 14.44 13.53
N ARG A 304 12.17 14.79 12.56
CA ARG A 304 12.96 16.03 12.60
C ARG A 304 12.17 17.27 12.13
N PHE A 305 11.36 17.15 11.09
CA PHE A 305 10.72 18.28 10.42
C PHE A 305 9.20 18.34 10.61
N GLY A 306 8.59 17.28 11.14
CA GLY A 306 7.15 17.12 11.29
C GLY A 306 6.48 16.52 10.04
N ALA A 307 5.40 15.78 10.25
CA ALA A 307 4.69 15.06 9.19
C ALA A 307 4.03 16.02 8.17
N GLU A 308 3.53 17.17 8.62
CA GLU A 308 2.89 18.17 7.75
C GLU A 308 3.85 18.73 6.70
N ARG A 309 5.09 19.08 7.10
CA ARG A 309 6.11 19.62 6.18
C ARG A 309 6.59 18.56 5.19
N VAL A 310 6.78 17.33 5.66
CA VAL A 310 7.17 16.22 4.79
C VAL A 310 6.08 15.91 3.77
N CYS A 311 4.82 15.95 4.20
CA CYS A 311 3.66 15.78 3.33
C CYS A 311 3.59 16.88 2.26
N ALA A 312 3.75 18.15 2.66
CA ALA A 312 3.80 19.29 1.74
C ALA A 312 4.94 19.16 0.72
N THR A 313 6.13 18.72 1.16
CA THR A 313 7.27 18.47 0.27
C THR A 313 6.91 17.39 -0.75
N GLY A 314 6.24 16.31 -0.34
CA GLY A 314 5.75 15.26 -1.23
C GLY A 314 4.81 15.80 -2.31
N LEU A 315 3.85 16.63 -1.93
CA LEU A 315 2.92 17.28 -2.87
C LEU A 315 3.63 18.23 -3.85
N ILE A 316 4.61 18.99 -3.39
CA ILE A 316 5.44 19.85 -4.24
C ILE A 316 6.22 18.99 -5.26
N LEU A 317 6.81 17.86 -4.82
CA LEU A 317 7.50 16.94 -5.73
C LEU A 317 6.56 16.34 -6.79
N LEU A 318 5.29 16.06 -6.45
CA LEU A 318 4.28 15.68 -7.44
C LEU A 318 4.02 16.79 -8.45
N GLY A 319 3.96 18.05 -8.02
CA GLY A 319 3.87 19.20 -8.91
C GLY A 319 5.09 19.32 -9.83
N CYS A 320 6.30 19.14 -9.30
CA CYS A 320 7.53 19.11 -10.10
C CYS A 320 7.54 17.95 -11.11
N ALA A 321 7.04 16.77 -10.71
CA ALA A 321 6.87 15.64 -11.61
C ALA A 321 5.94 15.97 -12.78
N ALA A 322 4.78 16.59 -12.47
CA ALA A 322 3.83 17.05 -13.47
C ALA A 322 4.45 18.07 -14.43
N THR A 323 5.21 19.02 -13.89
CA THR A 323 5.92 20.01 -14.70
C THR A 323 6.90 19.33 -15.68
N ALA A 324 7.72 18.39 -15.21
CA ALA A 324 8.63 17.64 -16.08
C ALA A 324 7.89 16.87 -17.17
N GLY A 325 6.74 16.27 -16.84
CA GLY A 325 5.90 15.53 -17.79
C GLY A 325 5.20 16.40 -18.82
N VAL A 326 4.90 17.66 -18.51
CA VAL A 326 4.32 18.63 -19.45
C VAL A 326 5.39 19.24 -20.35
N LEU A 327 6.62 19.44 -19.85
CA LEU A 327 7.69 20.08 -20.58
C LEU A 327 8.23 19.27 -21.76
N GLY A 328 8.01 17.95 -21.78
CA GLY A 328 8.47 17.15 -22.93
C GLY A 328 8.19 15.66 -22.85
N ILE A 329 8.54 14.99 -23.94
CA ILE A 329 8.32 13.55 -24.17
C ILE A 329 9.62 12.78 -24.45
N SER A 330 10.79 13.36 -24.15
CA SER A 330 12.04 12.63 -24.26
C SER A 330 12.16 11.60 -23.13
N PHE A 331 13.05 10.62 -23.30
CA PHE A 331 13.35 9.63 -22.29
C PHE A 331 13.68 10.26 -20.91
N GLY A 332 14.47 11.34 -20.92
CA GLY A 332 14.83 12.09 -19.72
C GLY A 332 13.60 12.70 -19.02
N HIS A 333 12.64 13.25 -19.78
CA HIS A 333 11.40 13.79 -19.20
C HIS A 333 10.58 12.68 -18.52
N PHE A 334 10.40 11.52 -19.17
CA PHE A 334 9.71 10.37 -18.53
C PHE A 334 10.44 9.91 -17.27
N ALA A 335 11.76 9.77 -17.32
CA ALA A 335 12.56 9.32 -16.17
C ALA A 335 12.45 10.28 -14.99
N VAL A 336 12.65 11.59 -15.22
CA VAL A 336 12.52 12.61 -14.17
C VAL A 336 11.11 12.66 -13.62
N THR A 337 10.09 12.65 -14.49
CA THR A 337 8.68 12.63 -14.08
C THR A 337 8.42 11.46 -13.13
N LEU A 338 8.79 10.23 -13.51
CA LEU A 338 8.47 9.06 -12.71
C LEU A 338 9.31 8.95 -11.42
N VAL A 339 10.56 9.38 -11.42
CA VAL A 339 11.39 9.43 -10.20
C VAL A 339 10.81 10.45 -9.20
N LEU A 340 10.51 11.68 -9.65
CA LEU A 340 9.89 12.70 -8.80
C LEU A 340 8.51 12.27 -8.30
N LEU A 341 7.75 11.58 -9.15
CA LEU A 341 6.44 11.02 -8.82
C LEU A 341 6.55 9.98 -7.68
N GLY A 342 7.55 9.10 -7.73
CA GLY A 342 7.82 8.10 -6.69
C GLY A 342 8.22 8.73 -5.36
N LEU A 343 9.12 9.72 -5.38
CA LEU A 343 9.53 10.50 -4.20
C LEU A 343 8.34 11.26 -3.61
N GLY A 344 7.56 11.93 -4.47
CA GLY A 344 6.37 12.69 -4.07
C GLY A 344 5.32 11.81 -3.40
N TRP A 345 5.08 10.61 -3.96
CA TRP A 345 4.23 9.61 -3.34
C TRP A 345 4.76 9.17 -1.97
N ASN A 346 6.05 8.83 -1.85
CA ASN A 346 6.63 8.38 -0.59
C ASN A 346 6.40 9.41 0.53
N PHE A 347 6.75 10.67 0.29
CA PHE A 347 6.63 11.71 1.31
C PHE A 347 5.18 12.12 1.57
N GLY A 348 4.36 12.25 0.53
CA GLY A 348 2.95 12.63 0.65
C GLY A 348 2.13 11.54 1.33
N PHE A 349 2.27 10.29 0.90
CA PHE A 349 1.50 9.16 1.43
C PHE A 349 1.96 8.76 2.84
N ILE A 350 3.28 8.64 3.09
CA ILE A 350 3.80 8.31 4.43
C ILE A 350 3.54 9.46 5.40
N GLY A 351 3.73 10.71 4.98
CA GLY A 351 3.40 11.88 5.78
C GLY A 351 1.92 11.94 6.13
N GLY A 352 1.03 11.78 5.15
CA GLY A 352 -0.42 11.75 5.35
C GLY A 352 -0.87 10.63 6.28
N THR A 353 -0.37 9.41 6.07
CA THR A 353 -0.70 8.27 6.96
C THR A 353 -0.16 8.45 8.38
N THR A 354 0.99 9.11 8.54
CA THR A 354 1.52 9.47 9.87
C THR A 354 0.62 10.49 10.56
N LEU A 355 0.19 11.55 9.86
CA LEU A 355 -0.77 12.53 10.40
C LEU A 355 -2.08 11.87 10.84
N LEU A 356 -2.55 10.88 10.07
CA LEU A 356 -3.77 10.15 10.39
C LEU A 356 -3.64 9.42 11.75
N THR A 357 -2.47 8.87 12.07
CA THR A 357 -2.27 8.15 13.34
C THR A 357 -2.42 9.05 14.57
N GLU A 358 -2.32 10.36 14.41
CA GLU A 358 -2.49 11.34 15.47
C GLU A 358 -3.96 11.76 15.69
N CYS A 359 -4.88 11.33 14.79
CA CYS A 359 -6.29 11.73 14.81
C CYS A 359 -7.18 10.78 15.59
N TYR A 360 -6.73 9.57 15.93
CA TYR A 360 -7.55 8.53 16.54
C TYR A 360 -6.89 7.88 17.76
N ARG A 361 -7.74 7.33 18.64
CA ARG A 361 -7.33 6.51 19.78
C ARG A 361 -7.13 5.04 19.38
N PRO A 362 -6.37 4.23 20.13
CA PRO A 362 -6.14 2.83 19.80
C PRO A 362 -7.41 2.02 19.51
N ALA A 363 -8.51 2.26 20.26
CA ALA A 363 -9.80 1.60 20.08
C ALA A 363 -10.53 2.01 18.78
N GLU A 364 -10.19 3.16 18.20
CA GLU A 364 -10.81 3.72 16.97
C GLU A 364 -10.05 3.34 15.71
N ARG A 365 -8.84 2.77 15.87
CA ARG A 365 -7.86 2.52 14.80
C ARG A 365 -8.46 1.82 13.57
N GLU A 366 -9.16 0.70 13.77
CA GLU A 366 -9.66 -0.11 12.65
C GLU A 366 -10.68 0.66 11.81
N LYS A 367 -11.58 1.41 12.45
CA LYS A 367 -12.60 2.21 11.76
C LYS A 367 -11.96 3.33 10.94
N VAL A 368 -11.00 4.04 11.54
CA VAL A 368 -10.38 5.22 10.93
C VAL A 368 -9.43 4.82 9.80
N GLN A 369 -8.61 3.79 10.00
CA GLN A 369 -7.74 3.27 8.95
C GLN A 369 -8.54 2.65 7.81
N GLY A 370 -9.62 1.91 8.11
CA GLY A 370 -10.50 1.35 7.09
C GLY A 370 -11.16 2.42 6.22
N LEU A 371 -11.61 3.53 6.82
CA LEU A 371 -12.16 4.67 6.08
C LEU A 371 -11.08 5.33 5.20
N ASN A 372 -9.87 5.54 5.74
CA ASN A 372 -8.75 6.09 4.97
C ASN A 372 -8.41 5.19 3.77
N ASP A 373 -8.28 3.88 3.99
CA ASP A 373 -7.91 2.95 2.94
C ASP A 373 -9.00 2.87 1.86
N PHE A 374 -10.27 2.89 2.25
CA PHE A 374 -11.39 2.98 1.31
C PHE A 374 -11.32 4.26 0.47
N ALA A 375 -11.04 5.42 1.08
CA ALA A 375 -10.92 6.69 0.38
C ALA A 375 -9.71 6.71 -0.56
N VAL A 376 -8.55 6.22 -0.10
CA VAL A 376 -7.32 6.12 -0.89
C VAL A 376 -7.52 5.19 -2.08
N PHE A 377 -7.94 3.95 -1.87
CA PHE A 377 -8.09 2.98 -2.97
C PHE A 377 -9.26 3.31 -3.90
N GLY A 378 -10.33 3.94 -3.39
CA GLY A 378 -11.39 4.50 -4.22
C GLY A 378 -10.85 5.57 -5.18
N THR A 379 -10.02 6.48 -4.67
CA THR A 379 -9.36 7.51 -5.48
C THR A 379 -8.40 6.89 -6.50
N VAL A 380 -7.63 5.89 -6.10
CA VAL A 380 -6.70 5.17 -6.99
C VAL A 380 -7.46 4.45 -8.11
N ALA A 381 -8.62 3.84 -7.81
CA ALA A 381 -9.47 3.20 -8.82
C ALA A 381 -9.99 4.22 -9.85
N VAL A 382 -10.50 5.36 -9.39
CA VAL A 382 -10.96 6.46 -10.27
C VAL A 382 -9.79 6.99 -11.10
N ALA A 383 -8.63 7.24 -10.49
CA ALA A 383 -7.43 7.70 -11.17
C ALA A 383 -6.97 6.73 -12.26
N SER A 384 -6.96 5.43 -11.98
CA SER A 384 -6.59 4.39 -12.95
C SER A 384 -7.55 4.32 -14.13
N LEU A 385 -8.88 4.35 -13.88
CA LEU A 385 -9.92 4.37 -14.93
C LEU A 385 -9.82 5.62 -15.80
N THR A 386 -9.56 6.76 -15.18
CA THR A 386 -9.47 8.06 -15.86
C THR A 386 -8.17 8.16 -16.66
N SER A 387 -7.09 7.56 -16.20
CA SER A 387 -5.75 7.60 -16.80
C SER A 387 -5.76 7.21 -18.28
N GLY A 388 -6.34 6.06 -18.62
CA GLY A 388 -6.38 5.58 -19.98
C GLY A 388 -7.22 6.45 -20.91
N LYS A 389 -8.37 6.94 -20.43
CA LYS A 389 -9.24 7.85 -21.20
C LYS A 389 -8.55 9.19 -21.44
N LEU A 390 -7.92 9.74 -20.38
CA LEU A 390 -7.22 11.01 -20.46
C LEU A 390 -6.05 10.93 -21.45
N LEU A 391 -5.28 9.83 -21.39
CA LEU A 391 -4.19 9.58 -22.32
C LEU A 391 -4.70 9.40 -23.77
N ALA A 392 -5.78 8.63 -23.97
CA ALA A 392 -6.30 8.33 -25.29
C ALA A 392 -6.93 9.55 -25.99
N TRP A 393 -7.57 10.45 -25.23
CA TRP A 393 -8.30 11.61 -25.80
C TRP A 393 -7.45 12.88 -25.84
N PHE A 394 -6.59 13.10 -24.85
CA PHE A 394 -5.89 14.37 -24.65
C PHE A 394 -4.36 14.23 -24.57
N GLY A 395 -3.85 12.99 -24.62
CA GLY A 395 -2.43 12.70 -24.63
C GLY A 395 -1.73 12.84 -23.26
N TRP A 396 -0.41 12.62 -23.27
CA TRP A 396 0.45 12.59 -22.08
C TRP A 396 0.45 13.90 -21.27
N GLY A 397 0.45 15.05 -21.97
CA GLY A 397 0.44 16.37 -21.31
C GLY A 397 -0.77 16.56 -20.39
N ALA A 398 -1.97 16.11 -20.83
CA ALA A 398 -3.19 16.23 -20.05
C ALA A 398 -3.17 15.35 -18.78
N VAL A 399 -2.58 14.15 -18.87
CA VAL A 399 -2.41 13.26 -17.70
C VAL A 399 -1.60 13.96 -16.61
N ASN A 400 -0.52 14.65 -16.98
CA ASN A 400 0.33 15.39 -16.04
C ASN A 400 -0.34 16.69 -15.55
N THR A 401 -1.01 17.43 -16.45
CA THR A 401 -1.72 18.68 -16.08
C THR A 401 -2.80 18.45 -15.01
N ALA A 402 -3.46 17.27 -14.99
CA ALA A 402 -4.46 16.92 -14.00
C ALA A 402 -3.91 16.89 -12.55
N ILE A 403 -2.59 16.82 -12.36
CA ILE A 403 -1.96 16.86 -11.03
C ILE A 403 -2.04 18.25 -10.40
N PHE A 404 -1.90 19.32 -11.17
CA PHE A 404 -1.79 20.69 -10.62
C PHE A 404 -2.99 21.10 -9.76
N PRO A 405 -4.25 20.97 -10.19
CA PRO A 405 -5.40 21.36 -9.35
C PRO A 405 -5.48 20.51 -8.08
N THR A 406 -5.14 19.22 -8.14
CA THR A 406 -5.19 18.34 -6.98
C THR A 406 -4.10 18.66 -5.96
N VAL A 407 -2.88 18.95 -6.41
CA VAL A 407 -1.78 19.44 -5.56
C VAL A 407 -2.12 20.79 -4.94
N ALA A 408 -2.70 21.72 -5.71
CA ALA A 408 -3.11 23.01 -5.19
C ALA A 408 -4.15 22.88 -4.06
N VAL A 409 -5.17 22.03 -4.22
CA VAL A 409 -6.16 21.74 -3.18
C VAL A 409 -5.51 21.15 -1.92
N ALA A 410 -4.64 20.15 -2.06
CA ALA A 410 -4.00 19.51 -0.91
C ALA A 410 -3.06 20.48 -0.17
N LEU A 411 -2.27 21.28 -0.89
CA LEU A 411 -1.39 22.28 -0.29
C LEU A 411 -2.18 23.41 0.40
N SER A 412 -3.29 23.86 -0.20
CA SER A 412 -4.17 24.86 0.41
C SER A 412 -4.76 24.38 1.73
N LEU A 413 -5.16 23.11 1.82
CA LEU A 413 -5.64 22.51 3.07
C LEU A 413 -4.54 22.44 4.14
N ILE A 414 -3.30 22.08 3.77
CA ILE A 414 -2.18 22.08 4.72
C ILE A 414 -1.90 23.49 5.21
N LEU A 415 -1.83 24.47 4.33
CA LEU A 415 -1.61 25.87 4.68
C LEU A 415 -2.73 26.40 5.60
N TRP A 416 -3.99 26.10 5.25
CA TRP A 416 -5.13 26.51 6.07
C TRP A 416 -5.01 25.98 7.52
N THR A 417 -4.65 24.71 7.72
CA THR A 417 -4.49 24.16 9.07
C THR A 417 -3.29 24.72 9.83
N VAL A 418 -2.21 25.07 9.14
CA VAL A 418 -1.03 25.72 9.75
C VAL A 418 -1.37 27.14 10.22
N PHE A 419 -2.10 27.92 9.40
CA PHE A 419 -2.53 29.28 9.77
C PHE A 419 -3.60 29.28 10.87
N TRP A 420 -4.56 28.34 10.83
CA TRP A 420 -5.62 28.21 11.84
C TRP A 420 -5.08 27.90 13.24
N ARG A 421 -3.93 27.26 13.35
CA ARG A 421 -3.31 26.89 14.62
C ARG A 421 -2.39 27.93 15.22
N ARG A 422 -2.16 29.05 14.57
CA ARG A 422 -1.45 30.14 15.23
C ARG A 422 -2.40 30.78 16.23
N PRO A 423 -2.21 30.60 17.56
CA PRO A 423 -2.90 31.44 18.54
C PRO A 423 -2.46 32.89 18.28
N ALA A 424 -3.43 33.80 18.27
CA ALA A 424 -3.20 35.23 18.21
C ALA A 424 -2.39 35.68 19.42
#